data_fe26b12a52bf83b5dceca896f2b96913
#
_entry.id   fe26b12a52bf83b5dceca896f2b96913
#
_cell.length_a   1.000
_cell.length_b   1.000
_cell.length_c   1.000
_cell.angle_alpha   90.00
_cell.angle_beta   90.00
_cell.angle_gamma   90.00
#
_symmetry.space_group_name_H-M   'P 1'
#
loop_
_entity.id
_entity.type
_entity.pdbx_description
1 polymer ?
#
loop_
_entity_poly.entity_id
_entity_poly.type
_entity_poly.pdbx_seq_one_letter_code
_entity_poly.pdbx_strand_id
1 'polypeptide(L)'
;LLFKYLGFSLDDIREMTIGDTDYHFLKNSLNLQKRLVQDRIEQMQLVESAIEDTVNALEQERQVDWSQMLELIHLTGMEKSLKTQYQSATNISARIRLHRDYSSNACGWFPWVYDQCRIRDGLQVLELGCGDGTLWKENISRLPAQIHILLSDISEGMLRDARRSLSQEDPRFSFQVFGCEKIPCADRSFDRVIANHVLFYCEDLPAVFSEVRRVLGEDGLFLCSTYGSRHMQEISDLVRRFDSRIVLSAEKLYDRFGLENGRELLSPYFSDVQLLRYEDSIDLDRAEPLIEYILSCHGNQNQYLLDRYKDFR
;
A
#
# COMPACT_ATOMS: atom_id res chain seq x y z
N LEU A 1 24.32 17.02 -11.85
CA LEU A 1 23.49 18.22 -12.05
C LEU A 1 22.13 17.85 -12.64
N LEU A 2 22.07 17.03 -13.72
CA LEU A 2 20.82 16.62 -14.38
C LEU A 2 19.88 15.89 -13.41
N PHE A 3 20.36 14.88 -12.68
CA PHE A 3 19.55 14.11 -11.73
C PHE A 3 19.03 14.96 -10.57
N LYS A 4 19.81 15.94 -10.08
CA LYS A 4 19.36 16.89 -9.07
C LYS A 4 18.24 17.79 -9.61
N TYR A 5 18.34 18.22 -10.86
CA TYR A 5 17.30 19.00 -11.53
C TYR A 5 16.00 18.17 -11.72
N LEU A 6 16.14 16.87 -11.93
CA LEU A 6 15.01 15.93 -12.04
C LEU A 6 14.41 15.55 -10.68
N GLY A 7 14.92 16.10 -9.56
CA GLY A 7 14.35 15.90 -8.22
C GLY A 7 14.91 14.71 -7.45
N PHE A 8 15.98 14.07 -7.93
CA PHE A 8 16.68 13.03 -7.19
C PHE A 8 17.42 13.60 -5.99
N SER A 9 17.44 12.88 -4.88
CA SER A 9 18.28 13.21 -3.73
C SER A 9 19.76 13.05 -4.09
N LEU A 10 20.66 13.63 -3.28
CA LEU A 10 22.10 13.42 -3.47
C LEU A 10 22.51 11.96 -3.28
N ASP A 11 21.78 11.25 -2.43
CA ASP A 11 22.01 9.83 -2.15
C ASP A 11 21.58 8.97 -3.35
N ASP A 12 20.41 9.24 -3.94
CA ASP A 12 19.97 8.59 -5.19
C ASP A 12 20.98 8.81 -6.31
N ILE A 13 21.50 10.04 -6.45
CA ILE A 13 22.49 10.38 -7.47
C ILE A 13 23.81 9.65 -7.24
N ARG A 14 24.23 9.50 -5.98
CA ARG A 14 25.44 8.79 -5.61
C ARG A 14 25.31 7.30 -5.92
N GLU A 15 24.19 6.68 -5.60
CA GLU A 15 23.89 5.29 -5.95
C GLU A 15 23.91 5.04 -7.45
N MET A 16 23.34 5.97 -8.24
CA MET A 16 23.33 5.89 -9.71
C MET A 16 24.70 6.09 -10.38
N THR A 17 25.70 6.67 -9.66
CA THR A 17 26.99 7.04 -10.24
C THR A 17 28.17 6.18 -9.75
N ILE A 18 27.98 5.34 -8.72
CA ILE A 18 29.03 4.50 -8.13
C ILE A 18 28.81 3.04 -8.52
N GLY A 19 29.47 2.59 -9.59
CA GLY A 19 29.57 1.21 -9.99
C GLY A 19 28.97 0.86 -11.35
N ASP A 20 29.01 -0.41 -11.72
CA ASP A 20 28.33 -0.99 -12.89
C ASP A 20 26.80 -0.87 -12.66
N THR A 21 26.25 0.30 -13.02
CA THR A 21 24.88 0.64 -12.73
C THR A 21 23.99 -0.24 -13.60
N ASP A 22 23.24 -1.15 -12.97
CA ASP A 22 22.26 -1.95 -13.66
C ASP A 22 21.28 -1.01 -14.38
N TYR A 23 21.24 -1.10 -15.70
CA TYR A 23 20.35 -0.33 -16.57
C TYR A 23 18.88 -0.42 -16.10
N HIS A 24 18.48 -1.55 -15.51
CA HIS A 24 17.16 -1.76 -14.94
C HIS A 24 16.91 -0.90 -13.71
N PHE A 25 17.90 -0.73 -12.85
CA PHE A 25 17.79 0.15 -11.67
C PHE A 25 17.62 1.60 -12.08
N LEU A 26 18.46 2.09 -13.01
CA LEU A 26 18.37 3.46 -13.53
C LEU A 26 17.02 3.72 -14.20
N LYS A 27 16.54 2.79 -15.03
CA LYS A 27 15.24 2.88 -15.70
C LYS A 27 14.08 2.91 -14.70
N ASN A 28 14.13 2.09 -13.67
CA ASN A 28 13.09 2.04 -12.62
C ASN A 28 13.06 3.34 -11.81
N SER A 29 14.23 3.86 -11.44
CA SER A 29 14.36 5.14 -10.70
C SER A 29 13.85 6.32 -11.53
N LEU A 30 14.17 6.38 -12.83
CA LEU A 30 13.66 7.41 -13.73
C LEU A 30 12.14 7.29 -13.96
N ASN A 31 11.61 6.07 -14.07
CA ASN A 31 10.17 5.86 -14.19
C ASN A 31 9.42 6.25 -12.92
N LEU A 32 9.99 5.97 -11.75
CA LEU A 32 9.44 6.42 -10.48
C LEU A 32 9.41 7.96 -10.41
N GLN A 33 10.53 8.62 -10.73
CA GLN A 33 10.60 10.07 -10.72
C GLN A 33 9.61 10.71 -11.72
N LYS A 34 9.44 10.09 -12.90
CA LYS A 34 8.44 10.53 -13.88
C LYS A 34 7.01 10.46 -13.29
N ARG A 35 6.68 9.40 -12.56
CA ARG A 35 5.36 9.28 -11.89
C ARG A 35 5.18 10.36 -10.83
N LEU A 36 6.17 10.58 -9.96
CA LEU A 36 6.13 11.64 -8.95
C LEU A 36 5.87 13.02 -9.56
N VAL A 37 6.51 13.32 -10.70
CA VAL A 37 6.28 14.57 -11.43
C VAL A 37 4.88 14.63 -12.01
N GLN A 38 4.38 13.54 -12.58
CA GLN A 38 3.01 13.47 -13.13
C GLN A 38 1.95 13.67 -12.02
N ASP A 39 2.12 13.04 -10.88
CA ASP A 39 1.22 13.18 -9.74
C ASP A 39 1.21 14.61 -9.20
N ARG A 40 2.39 15.26 -9.17
CA ARG A 40 2.50 16.66 -8.77
C ARG A 40 1.82 17.62 -9.74
N ILE A 41 1.89 17.33 -11.04
CA ILE A 41 1.19 18.11 -12.07
C ILE A 41 -0.33 17.98 -11.86
N GLU A 42 -0.85 16.77 -11.67
CA GLU A 42 -2.27 16.55 -11.46
C GLU A 42 -2.78 17.23 -10.16
N GLN A 43 -1.99 17.16 -9.07
CA GLN A 43 -2.32 17.89 -7.84
C GLN A 43 -2.35 19.40 -8.04
N MET A 44 -1.36 19.95 -8.76
CA MET A 44 -1.33 21.39 -9.05
C MET A 44 -2.50 21.82 -9.94
N GLN A 45 -2.96 20.98 -10.86
CA GLN A 45 -4.15 21.23 -11.67
C GLN A 45 -5.43 21.27 -10.82
N LEU A 46 -5.56 20.37 -9.82
CA LEU A 46 -6.69 20.40 -8.88
C LEU A 46 -6.69 21.68 -8.02
N VAL A 47 -5.50 22.09 -7.56
CA VAL A 47 -5.33 23.36 -6.82
C VAL A 47 -5.67 24.55 -7.70
N GLU A 48 -5.21 24.58 -8.95
CA GLU A 48 -5.52 25.63 -9.93
C GLU A 48 -7.03 25.73 -10.17
N SER A 49 -7.71 24.61 -10.45
CA SER A 49 -9.16 24.55 -10.64
C SER A 49 -9.93 25.09 -9.44
N ALA A 50 -9.57 24.71 -8.23
CA ALA A 50 -10.25 25.16 -7.03
C ALA A 50 -10.00 26.67 -6.73
N ILE A 51 -8.82 27.19 -7.09
CA ILE A 51 -8.54 28.63 -7.04
C ILE A 51 -9.42 29.37 -8.06
N GLU A 52 -9.51 28.86 -9.29
CA GLU A 52 -10.36 29.43 -10.33
C GLU A 52 -11.84 29.44 -9.93
N ASP A 53 -12.35 28.34 -9.38
CA ASP A 53 -13.72 28.22 -8.89
C ASP A 53 -14.01 29.20 -7.74
N THR A 54 -13.03 29.40 -6.84
CA THR A 54 -13.12 30.38 -5.75
C THR A 54 -13.14 31.83 -6.28
N VAL A 55 -12.28 32.15 -7.23
CA VAL A 55 -12.25 33.48 -7.87
C VAL A 55 -13.56 33.74 -8.59
N ASN A 56 -14.06 32.78 -9.37
CA ASN A 56 -15.34 32.90 -10.07
C ASN A 56 -16.54 33.09 -9.11
N ALA A 57 -16.52 32.41 -7.96
CA ALA A 57 -17.55 32.57 -6.93
C ALA A 57 -17.51 33.97 -6.31
N LEU A 58 -16.33 34.52 -6.03
CA LEU A 58 -16.14 35.88 -5.50
C LEU A 58 -16.57 36.94 -6.51
N GLU A 59 -16.22 36.79 -7.80
CA GLU A 59 -16.63 37.72 -8.84
C GLU A 59 -18.14 37.75 -9.09
N GLN A 60 -18.84 36.63 -8.80
CA GLN A 60 -20.29 36.52 -8.93
C GLN A 60 -21.03 36.86 -7.64
N GLU A 61 -20.38 37.44 -6.62
CA GLU A 61 -20.93 37.75 -5.29
C GLU A 61 -21.64 36.55 -4.62
N ARG A 62 -21.21 35.32 -4.96
CA ARG A 62 -21.75 34.11 -4.37
C ARG A 62 -21.00 33.76 -3.08
N GLN A 63 -21.68 33.04 -2.21
CA GLN A 63 -21.05 32.51 -0.99
C GLN A 63 -19.95 31.51 -1.37
N VAL A 64 -18.73 31.76 -0.90
CA VAL A 64 -17.58 30.84 -1.12
C VAL A 64 -17.79 29.59 -0.28
N ASP A 65 -17.74 28.42 -0.91
CA ASP A 65 -17.73 27.15 -0.21
C ASP A 65 -16.35 26.85 0.35
N TRP A 66 -16.14 27.19 1.62
CA TRP A 66 -14.88 26.97 2.33
C TRP A 66 -14.53 25.48 2.53
N SER A 67 -15.49 24.55 2.31
CA SER A 67 -15.21 23.11 2.35
C SER A 67 -14.24 22.67 1.24
N GLN A 68 -14.31 23.28 0.05
CA GLN A 68 -13.33 23.06 -1.03
C GLN A 68 -11.93 23.55 -0.63
N MET A 69 -11.83 24.63 0.13
CA MET A 69 -10.54 25.11 0.62
C MET A 69 -9.96 24.22 1.71
N LEU A 70 -10.79 23.58 2.53
CA LEU A 70 -10.38 22.54 3.47
C LEU A 70 -9.90 21.27 2.74
N GLU A 71 -10.54 20.87 1.64
CA GLU A 71 -10.07 19.80 0.77
C GLU A 71 -8.69 20.14 0.14
N LEU A 72 -8.47 21.38 -0.26
CA LEU A 72 -7.15 21.84 -0.72
C LEU A 72 -6.07 21.74 0.36
N ILE A 73 -6.39 22.08 1.60
CA ILE A 73 -5.48 21.94 2.75
C ILE A 73 -5.21 20.46 3.02
N HIS A 74 -6.20 19.60 2.90
CA HIS A 74 -6.03 18.16 2.97
C HIS A 74 -5.17 17.61 1.82
N LEU A 75 -5.39 18.06 0.58
CA LEU A 75 -4.58 17.69 -0.59
C LEU A 75 -3.12 18.13 -0.44
N THR A 76 -2.86 19.35 0.08
CA THR A 76 -1.49 19.83 0.35
C THR A 76 -0.85 19.14 1.57
N GLY A 77 -1.64 18.75 2.57
CA GLY A 77 -1.21 17.89 3.69
C GLY A 77 -0.89 16.47 3.25
N MET A 78 -1.63 15.93 2.28
CA MET A 78 -1.36 14.65 1.62
C MET A 78 -0.05 14.67 0.82
N GLU A 79 0.44 15.82 0.36
CA GLU A 79 1.74 15.91 -0.35
C GLU A 79 2.89 15.38 0.52
N LYS A 80 2.86 15.66 1.82
CA LYS A 80 3.85 15.14 2.78
C LYS A 80 3.72 13.63 2.99
N SER A 81 2.48 13.15 3.01
CA SER A 81 2.15 11.72 3.10
C SER A 81 2.48 10.98 1.82
N LEU A 82 2.15 11.53 0.65
CA LEU A 82 2.44 10.94 -0.65
C LEU A 82 3.95 10.87 -0.92
N LYS A 83 4.73 11.89 -0.58
CA LYS A 83 6.19 11.85 -0.69
C LYS A 83 6.80 10.75 0.19
N THR A 84 6.24 10.54 1.36
CA THR A 84 6.60 9.42 2.26
C THR A 84 6.11 8.09 1.69
N GLN A 85 4.93 8.04 1.09
CA GLN A 85 4.37 6.83 0.46
C GLN A 85 5.10 6.45 -0.84
N TYR A 86 5.55 7.40 -1.66
CA TYR A 86 6.31 7.10 -2.88
C TYR A 86 7.77 6.75 -2.63
N GLN A 87 8.41 7.34 -1.63
CA GLN A 87 9.63 6.76 -1.07
C GLN A 87 9.37 5.34 -0.55
N SER A 88 8.19 5.11 0.02
CA SER A 88 7.68 3.82 0.44
C SER A 88 7.33 2.90 -0.76
N ALA A 89 6.94 3.37 -1.94
CA ALA A 89 6.62 2.50 -3.09
C ALA A 89 7.86 1.80 -3.67
N THR A 90 9.02 2.47 -3.74
CA THR A 90 10.30 1.81 -4.08
C THR A 90 10.67 0.80 -3.00
N ASN A 91 10.48 1.15 -1.74
CA ASN A 91 10.72 0.29 -0.59
C ASN A 91 9.73 -0.89 -0.54
N ILE A 92 8.45 -0.67 -0.85
CA ILE A 92 7.43 -1.72 -1.00
C ILE A 92 7.83 -2.67 -2.14
N SER A 93 8.32 -2.16 -3.27
CA SER A 93 8.75 -2.99 -4.41
C SER A 93 9.92 -3.92 -4.06
N ALA A 94 10.88 -3.47 -3.24
CA ALA A 94 11.98 -4.32 -2.77
C ALA A 94 11.47 -5.43 -1.84
N ARG A 95 10.51 -5.12 -0.96
CA ARG A 95 9.88 -6.10 -0.06
C ARG A 95 9.05 -7.12 -0.83
N ILE A 96 8.22 -6.66 -1.78
CA ILE A 96 7.42 -7.56 -2.64
C ILE A 96 8.33 -8.47 -3.45
N ARG A 97 9.44 -7.94 -4.02
CA ARG A 97 10.40 -8.76 -4.77
C ARG A 97 11.03 -9.84 -3.89
N LEU A 98 11.46 -9.49 -2.68
CA LEU A 98 12.04 -10.46 -1.76
C LEU A 98 11.09 -11.64 -1.51
N HIS A 99 9.84 -11.35 -1.16
CA HIS A 99 8.84 -12.40 -0.92
C HIS A 99 8.48 -13.16 -2.21
N ARG A 100 8.32 -12.48 -3.33
CA ARG A 100 7.94 -13.12 -4.60
C ARG A 100 9.05 -14.05 -5.14
N ASP A 101 10.30 -13.60 -5.07
CA ASP A 101 11.40 -14.26 -5.77
C ASP A 101 12.11 -15.28 -4.87
N TYR A 102 11.97 -15.19 -3.54
CA TYR A 102 12.69 -16.02 -2.56
C TYR A 102 11.79 -16.71 -1.54
N SER A 103 10.47 -16.62 -1.67
CA SER A 103 9.52 -17.37 -0.84
C SER A 103 9.68 -18.87 -1.08
N SER A 104 9.73 -19.65 -0.01
CA SER A 104 9.72 -21.11 -0.07
C SER A 104 8.31 -21.68 -0.30
N ASN A 105 7.27 -20.86 -0.17
CA ASN A 105 5.89 -21.27 -0.36
C ASN A 105 5.48 -21.18 -1.83
N ALA A 106 5.39 -22.31 -2.49
CA ALA A 106 5.08 -22.41 -3.93
C ALA A 106 3.66 -21.88 -4.29
N CYS A 107 2.73 -21.77 -3.34
CA CYS A 107 1.40 -21.22 -3.60
C CYS A 107 1.45 -19.72 -3.92
N GLY A 108 2.31 -18.98 -3.23
CA GLY A 108 2.36 -17.53 -3.27
C GLY A 108 1.26 -16.86 -2.44
N TRP A 109 1.58 -15.64 -1.94
CA TRP A 109 0.70 -14.89 -1.05
C TRP A 109 -0.66 -14.54 -1.67
N PHE A 110 -0.67 -13.92 -2.82
CA PHE A 110 -1.92 -13.46 -3.44
C PHE A 110 -2.84 -14.59 -3.93
N PRO A 111 -2.34 -15.68 -4.53
CA PRO A 111 -3.16 -16.86 -4.77
C PRO A 111 -3.75 -17.47 -3.51
N TRP A 112 -2.96 -17.55 -2.42
CA TRP A 112 -3.45 -18.06 -1.14
C TRP A 112 -4.54 -17.16 -0.54
N VAL A 113 -4.36 -15.82 -0.54
CA VAL A 113 -5.39 -14.87 -0.08
C VAL A 113 -6.65 -15.01 -0.90
N TYR A 114 -6.53 -15.11 -2.22
CA TYR A 114 -7.66 -15.30 -3.13
C TYR A 114 -8.47 -16.56 -2.77
N ASP A 115 -7.81 -17.65 -2.44
CA ASP A 115 -8.48 -18.90 -2.02
C ASP A 115 -9.31 -18.69 -0.75
N GLN A 116 -8.82 -17.88 0.19
CA GLN A 116 -9.54 -17.56 1.42
C GLN A 116 -10.77 -16.67 1.17
N CYS A 117 -10.76 -15.85 0.10
CA CYS A 117 -11.90 -15.00 -0.27
C CYS A 117 -13.15 -15.79 -0.71
N ARG A 118 -13.00 -17.07 -1.04
CA ARG A 118 -14.10 -17.96 -1.50
C ARG A 118 -14.91 -17.31 -2.61
N ILE A 119 -14.21 -16.78 -3.60
CA ILE A 119 -14.81 -16.09 -4.73
C ILE A 119 -15.64 -17.06 -5.57
N ARG A 120 -16.84 -16.59 -5.96
CA ARG A 120 -17.78 -17.31 -6.83
C ARG A 120 -18.54 -16.34 -7.72
N ASP A 121 -19.22 -16.87 -8.70
CA ASP A 121 -20.00 -16.06 -9.66
C ASP A 121 -21.12 -15.28 -8.94
N GLY A 122 -21.41 -14.09 -9.44
CA GLY A 122 -22.47 -13.22 -8.94
C GLY A 122 -22.14 -12.40 -7.68
N LEU A 123 -20.94 -12.54 -7.08
CA LEU A 123 -20.60 -11.81 -5.86
C LEU A 123 -20.32 -10.33 -6.12
N GLN A 124 -20.72 -9.52 -5.12
CA GLN A 124 -20.32 -8.13 -4.94
C GLN A 124 -19.15 -8.08 -3.94
N VAL A 125 -18.00 -7.60 -4.38
CA VAL A 125 -16.76 -7.61 -3.60
C VAL A 125 -16.25 -6.18 -3.44
N LEU A 126 -15.80 -5.85 -2.24
CA LEU A 126 -15.08 -4.61 -1.94
C LEU A 126 -13.68 -4.97 -1.44
N GLU A 127 -12.66 -4.34 -2.02
CA GLU A 127 -11.32 -4.33 -1.42
C GLU A 127 -10.98 -2.92 -0.93
N LEU A 128 -10.61 -2.83 0.35
CA LEU A 128 -10.14 -1.63 1.03
C LEU A 128 -8.62 -1.61 1.01
N GLY A 129 -8.02 -0.51 0.53
CA GLY A 129 -6.57 -0.38 0.41
C GLY A 129 -5.99 -1.34 -0.62
N CYS A 130 -6.54 -1.36 -1.84
CA CYS A 130 -6.19 -2.33 -2.88
C CYS A 130 -4.77 -2.15 -3.47
N GLY A 131 -4.09 -1.01 -3.16
CA GLY A 131 -2.81 -0.70 -3.77
C GLY A 131 -2.87 -0.69 -5.29
N ASP A 132 -1.92 -1.36 -5.93
CA ASP A 132 -1.83 -1.48 -7.40
C ASP A 132 -2.69 -2.61 -8.02
N GLY A 133 -3.57 -3.23 -7.21
CA GLY A 133 -4.47 -4.29 -7.66
C GLY A 133 -3.81 -5.66 -7.87
N THR A 134 -2.62 -5.88 -7.33
CA THR A 134 -1.85 -7.13 -7.53
C THR A 134 -2.63 -8.38 -7.11
N LEU A 135 -3.45 -8.34 -6.05
CA LEU A 135 -4.31 -9.47 -5.64
C LEU A 135 -5.15 -9.99 -6.81
N TRP A 136 -5.77 -9.10 -7.55
CA TRP A 136 -6.65 -9.46 -8.66
C TRP A 136 -5.89 -9.74 -9.94
N LYS A 137 -4.81 -9.02 -10.20
CA LYS A 137 -3.94 -9.23 -11.35
C LYS A 137 -3.38 -10.66 -11.37
N GLU A 138 -2.88 -11.14 -10.26
CA GLU A 138 -2.32 -12.50 -10.17
C GLU A 138 -3.39 -13.59 -10.25
N ASN A 139 -4.64 -13.25 -9.97
CA ASN A 139 -5.76 -14.19 -10.01
C ASN A 139 -6.75 -13.92 -11.15
N ILE A 140 -6.42 -13.08 -12.12
CA ILE A 140 -7.34 -12.60 -13.17
C ILE A 140 -7.97 -13.74 -13.97
N SER A 141 -7.23 -14.80 -14.26
CA SER A 141 -7.70 -15.99 -15.00
C SER A 141 -8.63 -16.88 -14.17
N ARG A 142 -8.69 -16.68 -12.87
CA ARG A 142 -9.52 -17.45 -11.93
C ARG A 142 -10.84 -16.75 -11.62
N LEU A 143 -10.99 -15.49 -12.03
CA LEU A 143 -12.18 -14.70 -11.74
C LEU A 143 -13.38 -15.18 -12.54
N PRO A 144 -14.55 -15.35 -11.90
CA PRO A 144 -15.79 -15.60 -12.59
C PRO A 144 -16.17 -14.47 -13.55
N ALA A 145 -17.04 -14.78 -14.51
CA ALA A 145 -17.48 -13.80 -15.51
C ALA A 145 -18.45 -12.75 -14.92
N GLN A 146 -19.31 -13.17 -13.99
CA GLN A 146 -20.35 -12.31 -13.40
C GLN A 146 -19.98 -11.91 -11.96
N ILE A 147 -18.86 -11.25 -11.78
CA ILE A 147 -18.43 -10.72 -10.49
C ILE A 147 -18.27 -9.20 -10.59
N HIS A 148 -18.59 -8.48 -9.52
CA HIS A 148 -18.31 -7.06 -9.42
C HIS A 148 -17.36 -6.80 -8.25
N ILE A 149 -16.24 -6.15 -8.54
CA ILE A 149 -15.19 -5.85 -7.58
C ILE A 149 -14.98 -4.34 -7.54
N LEU A 150 -15.33 -3.73 -6.43
CA LEU A 150 -14.99 -2.33 -6.14
C LEU A 150 -13.64 -2.30 -5.44
N LEU A 151 -12.68 -1.61 -6.06
CA LEU A 151 -11.36 -1.38 -5.51
C LEU A 151 -11.27 0.02 -4.94
N SER A 152 -10.90 0.15 -3.67
CA SER A 152 -10.68 1.43 -3.03
C SER A 152 -9.26 1.55 -2.48
N ASP A 153 -8.75 2.75 -2.57
CA ASP A 153 -7.52 3.17 -1.91
C ASP A 153 -7.61 4.66 -1.58
N ILE A 154 -6.93 5.11 -0.53
CA ILE A 154 -6.84 6.52 -0.21
C ILE A 154 -5.94 7.26 -1.22
N SER A 155 -5.05 6.54 -1.89
CA SER A 155 -4.13 7.06 -2.90
C SER A 155 -4.73 6.90 -4.30
N GLU A 156 -5.04 8.02 -4.95
CA GLU A 156 -5.46 8.02 -6.36
C GLU A 156 -4.37 7.49 -7.29
N GLY A 157 -3.10 7.69 -6.95
CA GLY A 157 -1.96 7.13 -7.68
C GLY A 157 -1.98 5.60 -7.69
N MET A 158 -2.26 4.96 -6.55
CA MET A 158 -2.42 3.50 -6.45
C MET A 158 -3.59 3.00 -7.29
N LEU A 159 -4.75 3.67 -7.23
CA LEU A 159 -5.90 3.31 -8.05
C LEU A 159 -5.65 3.46 -9.55
N ARG A 160 -4.87 4.48 -9.95
CA ARG A 160 -4.45 4.63 -11.34
C ARG A 160 -3.56 3.48 -11.79
N ASP A 161 -2.63 3.04 -10.96
CA ASP A 161 -1.79 1.88 -11.25
C ASP A 161 -2.62 0.58 -11.27
N ALA A 162 -3.58 0.42 -10.36
CA ALA A 162 -4.54 -0.68 -10.37
C ALA A 162 -5.38 -0.74 -11.66
N ARG A 163 -5.93 0.40 -12.10
CA ARG A 163 -6.65 0.50 -13.39
C ARG A 163 -5.80 0.06 -14.57
N ARG A 164 -4.51 0.46 -14.58
CA ARG A 164 -3.58 0.07 -15.66
C ARG A 164 -3.23 -1.41 -15.61
N SER A 165 -3.10 -1.97 -14.42
CA SER A 165 -2.70 -3.36 -14.23
C SER A 165 -3.80 -4.37 -14.51
N LEU A 166 -5.08 -3.98 -14.30
CA LEU A 166 -6.26 -4.85 -14.44
C LEU A 166 -7.02 -4.67 -15.75
N SER A 167 -6.53 -3.83 -16.69
CA SER A 167 -7.24 -3.37 -17.89
C SER A 167 -8.43 -2.45 -17.56
N GLN A 168 -8.40 -1.24 -18.10
CA GLN A 168 -9.46 -0.22 -17.90
C GLN A 168 -10.81 -0.64 -18.44
N GLU A 169 -10.85 -1.63 -19.34
CA GLU A 169 -12.04 -2.09 -20.04
C GLU A 169 -12.69 -3.34 -19.42
N ASP A 170 -12.07 -3.93 -18.39
CA ASP A 170 -12.66 -5.09 -17.73
C ASP A 170 -13.87 -4.68 -16.88
N PRO A 171 -15.11 -5.04 -17.29
CA PRO A 171 -16.32 -4.56 -16.61
C PRO A 171 -16.52 -5.12 -15.21
N ARG A 172 -15.69 -6.08 -14.79
CA ARG A 172 -15.75 -6.67 -13.46
C ARG A 172 -15.20 -5.71 -12.39
N PHE A 173 -14.40 -4.71 -12.77
CA PHE A 173 -13.74 -3.80 -11.83
C PHE A 173 -14.32 -2.40 -11.86
N SER A 174 -14.49 -1.83 -10.68
CA SER A 174 -14.74 -0.42 -10.47
C SER A 174 -13.74 0.14 -9.44
N PHE A 175 -13.50 1.45 -9.47
CA PHE A 175 -12.44 2.07 -8.68
C PHE A 175 -12.94 3.36 -8.06
N GLN A 176 -12.74 3.54 -6.77
CA GLN A 176 -13.17 4.74 -6.06
C GLN A 176 -12.18 5.13 -4.96
N VAL A 177 -11.86 6.42 -4.85
CA VAL A 177 -10.97 6.95 -3.81
C VAL A 177 -11.76 7.12 -2.51
N PHE A 178 -11.42 6.35 -1.48
CA PHE A 178 -11.88 6.55 -0.10
C PHE A 178 -11.04 5.71 0.89
N GLY A 179 -11.06 6.14 2.15
CA GLY A 179 -10.40 5.43 3.26
C GLY A 179 -11.30 4.37 3.90
N CYS A 180 -10.72 3.57 4.78
CA CYS A 180 -11.39 2.46 5.43
C CYS A 180 -12.43 2.93 6.48
N GLU A 181 -12.24 4.10 7.08
CA GLU A 181 -13.04 4.62 8.17
C GLU A 181 -14.41 5.17 7.72
N LYS A 182 -14.57 5.42 6.42
CA LYS A 182 -15.83 5.91 5.84
C LYS A 182 -16.02 5.34 4.44
N ILE A 183 -16.94 4.39 4.31
CA ILE A 183 -17.22 3.69 3.05
C ILE A 183 -18.46 4.31 2.40
N PRO A 184 -18.34 5.00 1.26
CA PRO A 184 -19.46 5.71 0.61
C PRO A 184 -20.36 4.75 -0.20
N CYS A 185 -20.73 3.62 0.41
CA CYS A 185 -21.56 2.58 -0.19
C CYS A 185 -22.78 2.31 0.69
N ALA A 186 -23.83 1.75 0.08
CA ALA A 186 -25.06 1.41 0.79
C ALA A 186 -24.85 0.27 1.81
N ASP A 187 -25.73 0.20 2.80
CA ASP A 187 -25.75 -0.90 3.75
C ASP A 187 -25.96 -2.23 3.03
N ARG A 188 -25.30 -3.28 3.51
CA ARG A 188 -25.45 -4.66 3.00
C ARG A 188 -25.25 -4.82 1.50
N SER A 189 -24.38 -4.02 0.89
CA SER A 189 -24.13 -3.98 -0.55
C SER A 189 -23.07 -4.95 -1.04
N PHE A 190 -22.32 -5.58 -0.12
CA PHE A 190 -21.22 -6.49 -0.46
C PHE A 190 -21.36 -7.86 0.20
N ASP A 191 -21.00 -8.89 -0.56
CA ASP A 191 -20.87 -10.26 -0.06
C ASP A 191 -19.48 -10.53 0.52
N ARG A 192 -18.48 -9.80 0.05
CA ARG A 192 -17.09 -9.90 0.50
C ARG A 192 -16.51 -8.51 0.70
N VAL A 193 -15.87 -8.32 1.83
CA VAL A 193 -15.01 -7.15 2.08
C VAL A 193 -13.61 -7.68 2.39
N ILE A 194 -12.61 -7.14 1.71
CA ILE A 194 -11.21 -7.56 1.83
C ILE A 194 -10.39 -6.35 2.27
N ALA A 195 -9.49 -6.54 3.24
CA ALA A 195 -8.56 -5.53 3.74
C ALA A 195 -7.16 -6.18 3.85
N ASN A 196 -6.46 -6.26 2.71
CA ASN A 196 -5.19 -6.97 2.62
C ASN A 196 -4.02 -6.07 3.00
N HIS A 197 -3.41 -6.31 4.17
CA HIS A 197 -2.27 -5.54 4.72
C HIS A 197 -2.53 -4.02 4.86
N VAL A 198 -3.73 -3.62 5.27
CA VAL A 198 -4.11 -2.21 5.39
C VAL A 198 -4.52 -1.78 6.80
N LEU A 199 -5.14 -2.66 7.60
CA LEU A 199 -5.77 -2.28 8.87
C LEU A 199 -4.82 -1.66 9.89
N PHE A 200 -3.57 -2.08 9.92
CA PHE A 200 -2.57 -1.52 10.83
C PHE A 200 -2.14 -0.07 10.47
N TYR A 201 -2.57 0.45 9.33
CA TYR A 201 -2.41 1.87 8.96
C TYR A 201 -3.61 2.73 9.37
N CYS A 202 -4.76 2.12 9.66
CA CYS A 202 -5.97 2.85 10.07
C CYS A 202 -5.83 3.41 11.49
N GLU A 203 -6.29 4.64 11.70
CA GLU A 203 -6.22 5.29 13.01
C GLU A 203 -7.38 4.88 13.92
N ASP A 204 -8.60 4.71 13.36
CA ASP A 204 -9.81 4.35 14.07
C ASP A 204 -10.36 2.99 13.60
N LEU A 205 -9.78 1.91 14.13
CA LEU A 205 -10.24 0.54 13.82
C LEU A 205 -11.70 0.27 14.19
N PRO A 206 -12.24 0.76 15.33
CA PRO A 206 -13.67 0.69 15.63
C PRO A 206 -14.56 1.28 14.53
N ALA A 207 -14.21 2.44 13.99
CA ALA A 207 -14.94 3.03 12.86
C ALA A 207 -14.85 2.15 11.61
N VAL A 208 -13.66 1.66 11.27
CA VAL A 208 -13.46 0.72 10.14
C VAL A 208 -14.35 -0.52 10.28
N PHE A 209 -14.33 -1.18 11.45
CA PHE A 209 -15.10 -2.42 11.65
C PHE A 209 -16.61 -2.16 11.62
N SER A 210 -17.05 -1.02 12.13
CA SER A 210 -18.46 -0.60 12.06
C SER A 210 -18.91 -0.38 10.62
N GLU A 211 -18.10 0.30 9.79
CA GLU A 211 -18.37 0.53 8.38
C GLU A 211 -18.35 -0.77 7.58
N VAL A 212 -17.34 -1.64 7.79
CA VAL A 212 -17.29 -2.96 7.15
C VAL A 212 -18.56 -3.77 7.51
N ARG A 213 -18.95 -3.79 8.79
CA ARG A 213 -20.15 -4.50 9.23
C ARG A 213 -21.41 -3.92 8.60
N ARG A 214 -21.48 -2.60 8.43
CA ARG A 214 -22.64 -1.91 7.81
C ARG A 214 -22.80 -2.30 6.34
N VAL A 215 -21.70 -2.26 5.57
CA VAL A 215 -21.77 -2.53 4.11
C VAL A 215 -21.81 -4.02 3.76
N LEU A 216 -21.45 -4.89 4.70
CA LEU A 216 -21.43 -6.34 4.52
C LEU A 216 -22.83 -6.95 4.66
N GLY A 217 -23.24 -7.82 3.75
CA GLY A 217 -24.49 -8.58 3.84
C GLY A 217 -24.54 -9.54 5.04
N GLU A 218 -25.70 -10.14 5.32
CA GLU A 218 -25.89 -11.01 6.49
C GLU A 218 -24.96 -12.21 6.49
N ASP A 219 -24.81 -12.88 5.33
CA ASP A 219 -23.92 -14.02 5.12
C ASP A 219 -22.55 -13.59 4.53
N GLY A 220 -22.23 -12.31 4.65
CA GLY A 220 -21.02 -11.76 4.09
C GLY A 220 -19.77 -12.17 4.85
N LEU A 221 -18.63 -12.22 4.14
CA LEU A 221 -17.33 -12.54 4.71
C LEU A 221 -16.43 -11.30 4.70
N PHE A 222 -15.92 -10.92 5.86
CA PHE A 222 -14.81 -10.00 5.98
C PHE A 222 -13.50 -10.78 6.05
N LEU A 223 -12.57 -10.49 5.16
CA LEU A 223 -11.23 -11.06 5.15
C LEU A 223 -10.22 -9.92 5.32
N CYS A 224 -9.38 -10.04 6.33
CA CYS A 224 -8.28 -9.09 6.52
C CYS A 224 -6.98 -9.84 6.78
N SER A 225 -5.87 -9.24 6.40
CA SER A 225 -4.56 -9.80 6.64
C SER A 225 -3.66 -8.87 7.42
N THR A 226 -2.77 -9.47 8.20
CA THR A 226 -1.76 -8.78 8.98
C THR A 226 -0.58 -9.70 9.24
N TYR A 227 0.41 -9.20 9.95
CA TYR A 227 1.57 -9.95 10.41
C TYR A 227 1.71 -9.83 11.94
N GLY A 228 2.49 -10.72 12.53
CA GLY A 228 2.74 -10.72 13.97
C GLY A 228 4.10 -10.15 14.35
N SER A 229 4.34 -10.08 15.65
CA SER A 229 5.54 -9.49 16.27
C SER A 229 6.85 -10.19 15.86
N ARG A 230 6.78 -11.45 15.43
CA ARG A 230 7.95 -12.23 14.98
C ARG A 230 8.19 -12.21 13.48
N HIS A 231 7.38 -11.45 12.72
CA HIS A 231 7.59 -11.33 11.29
C HIS A 231 8.97 -10.75 10.98
N MET A 232 9.77 -11.46 10.18
CA MET A 232 11.13 -11.10 9.79
C MET A 232 12.07 -10.81 10.98
N GLN A 233 11.85 -11.49 12.11
CA GLN A 233 12.65 -11.31 13.32
C GLN A 233 14.11 -11.67 13.09
N GLU A 234 14.39 -12.71 12.30
CA GLU A 234 15.73 -13.16 11.96
C GLU A 234 16.56 -12.06 11.30
N ILE A 235 15.94 -11.24 10.45
CA ILE A 235 16.60 -10.09 9.82
C ILE A 235 16.90 -9.02 10.85
N SER A 236 15.96 -8.73 11.73
CA SER A 236 16.17 -7.78 12.83
C SER A 236 17.30 -8.22 13.75
N ASP A 237 17.38 -9.51 14.06
CA ASP A 237 18.43 -10.08 14.91
C ASP A 237 19.80 -10.06 14.20
N LEU A 238 19.82 -10.34 12.89
CA LEU A 238 21.03 -10.26 12.06
C LEU A 238 21.62 -8.83 12.09
N VAL A 239 20.78 -7.85 11.81
CA VAL A 239 21.19 -6.44 11.78
C VAL A 239 21.65 -5.94 13.14
N ARG A 240 20.98 -6.35 14.23
CA ARG A 240 21.41 -6.00 15.61
C ARG A 240 22.72 -6.64 16.02
N ARG A 241 23.06 -7.81 15.52
CA ARG A 241 24.39 -8.41 15.74
C ARG A 241 25.50 -7.62 15.08
N PHE A 242 25.21 -7.00 13.93
CA PHE A 242 26.16 -6.13 13.25
C PHE A 242 26.32 -4.78 13.97
N ASP A 243 25.20 -4.14 14.31
CA ASP A 243 25.19 -2.91 15.11
C ASP A 243 23.90 -2.82 15.95
N SER A 244 24.01 -2.90 17.26
CA SER A 244 22.87 -2.96 18.19
C SER A 244 21.99 -1.70 18.19
N ARG A 245 22.46 -0.59 17.60
CA ARG A 245 21.73 0.68 17.50
C ARG A 245 20.74 0.67 16.34
N ILE A 246 20.84 -0.28 15.41
CA ILE A 246 19.99 -0.34 14.23
C ILE A 246 18.61 -0.85 14.60
N VAL A 247 17.59 -0.10 14.20
CA VAL A 247 16.18 -0.43 14.32
C VAL A 247 15.57 -0.36 12.92
N LEU A 248 15.04 -1.47 12.41
CA LEU A 248 14.49 -1.57 11.05
C LEU A 248 13.09 -0.96 10.91
N SER A 249 12.34 -0.85 11.99
CA SER A 249 11.03 -0.17 12.03
C SER A 249 10.91 0.65 13.30
N ALA A 250 10.64 1.94 13.14
CA ALA A 250 10.40 2.84 14.28
C ALA A 250 9.02 2.57 14.91
N GLU A 251 8.04 2.10 14.12
CA GLU A 251 6.69 1.80 14.56
C GLU A 251 6.42 0.30 14.50
N LYS A 252 5.81 -0.21 15.56
CA LYS A 252 5.34 -1.59 15.64
C LYS A 252 3.88 -1.65 15.19
N LEU A 253 3.66 -1.63 13.87
CA LEU A 253 2.31 -1.60 13.30
C LEU A 253 1.45 -2.80 13.74
N TYR A 254 2.06 -3.96 14.01
CA TYR A 254 1.38 -5.13 14.56
C TYR A 254 0.80 -4.92 15.98
N ASP A 255 1.28 -3.92 16.74
CA ASP A 255 0.68 -3.57 18.03
C ASP A 255 -0.70 -2.90 17.83
N ARG A 256 -0.91 -2.22 16.71
CA ARG A 256 -2.20 -1.63 16.34
C ARG A 256 -3.16 -2.69 15.82
N PHE A 257 -2.75 -3.51 14.86
CA PHE A 257 -3.49 -4.65 14.34
C PHE A 257 -2.53 -5.75 13.87
N GLY A 258 -2.40 -6.80 14.65
CA GLY A 258 -1.47 -7.90 14.45
C GLY A 258 -2.10 -9.27 14.66
N LEU A 259 -1.32 -10.33 14.49
CA LEU A 259 -1.77 -11.70 14.75
C LEU A 259 -2.14 -11.92 16.22
N GLU A 260 -1.50 -11.17 17.12
CA GLU A 260 -1.66 -11.33 18.56
C GLU A 260 -2.97 -10.72 19.09
N ASN A 261 -3.42 -9.61 18.52
CA ASN A 261 -4.57 -8.83 19.00
C ASN A 261 -5.77 -8.81 18.04
N GLY A 262 -5.57 -9.18 16.76
CA GLY A 262 -6.59 -9.04 15.71
C GLY A 262 -7.90 -9.76 16.03
N ARG A 263 -7.85 -10.97 16.61
CA ARG A 263 -9.07 -11.69 17.01
C ARG A 263 -9.87 -10.93 18.08
N GLU A 264 -9.20 -10.42 19.09
CA GLU A 264 -9.84 -9.65 20.17
C GLU A 264 -10.49 -8.37 19.64
N LEU A 265 -9.79 -7.65 18.74
CA LEU A 265 -10.30 -6.43 18.13
C LEU A 265 -11.49 -6.66 17.20
N LEU A 266 -11.54 -7.79 16.49
CA LEU A 266 -12.63 -8.14 15.57
C LEU A 266 -13.87 -8.73 16.25
N SER A 267 -13.70 -9.45 17.35
CA SER A 267 -14.78 -10.22 18.02
C SER A 267 -16.00 -9.40 18.44
N PRO A 268 -15.90 -8.10 18.80
CA PRO A 268 -17.08 -7.27 19.07
C PRO A 268 -17.97 -7.00 17.87
N TYR A 269 -17.43 -7.13 16.65
CA TYR A 269 -18.11 -6.77 15.39
C TYR A 269 -18.51 -7.98 14.56
N PHE A 270 -17.81 -9.11 14.70
CA PHE A 270 -17.98 -10.31 13.87
C PHE A 270 -18.11 -11.55 14.74
N SER A 271 -19.12 -12.38 14.46
CA SER A 271 -19.50 -13.53 15.30
C SER A 271 -18.56 -14.74 15.19
N ASP A 272 -17.92 -14.95 14.05
CA ASP A 272 -17.01 -16.07 13.78
C ASP A 272 -15.68 -15.56 13.24
N VAL A 273 -14.73 -15.32 14.15
CA VAL A 273 -13.40 -14.84 13.80
C VAL A 273 -12.44 -16.01 13.75
N GLN A 274 -11.97 -16.34 12.55
CA GLN A 274 -11.00 -17.42 12.30
C GLN A 274 -9.64 -16.85 11.96
N LEU A 275 -8.58 -17.41 12.54
CA LEU A 275 -7.20 -17.09 12.22
C LEU A 275 -6.60 -18.17 11.34
N LEU A 276 -6.21 -17.81 10.13
CA LEU A 276 -5.47 -18.66 9.21
C LEU A 276 -4.03 -18.17 9.11
N ARG A 277 -3.08 -19.09 9.07
CA ARG A 277 -1.66 -18.74 8.94
C ARG A 277 -1.17 -19.10 7.56
N TYR A 278 -0.48 -18.17 6.95
CA TYR A 278 0.32 -18.41 5.76
C TYR A 278 1.75 -18.67 6.22
N GLU A 279 2.14 -19.94 6.19
CA GLU A 279 3.48 -20.35 6.59
C GLU A 279 4.43 -20.14 5.40
N ASP A 280 5.46 -19.35 5.62
CA ASP A 280 6.44 -19.00 4.60
C ASP A 280 7.82 -18.80 5.23
N SER A 281 8.86 -19.00 4.41
CA SER A 281 10.23 -18.64 4.71
C SER A 281 10.91 -18.06 3.49
N ILE A 282 11.96 -17.29 3.70
CA ILE A 282 12.76 -16.69 2.62
C ILE A 282 14.05 -17.47 2.49
N ASP A 283 14.27 -18.10 1.32
CA ASP A 283 15.49 -18.83 0.99
C ASP A 283 16.37 -17.99 0.07
N LEU A 284 17.53 -17.55 0.60
CA LEU A 284 18.45 -16.67 -0.10
C LEU A 284 19.75 -17.38 -0.43
N ASP A 285 20.14 -17.34 -1.68
CA ASP A 285 21.43 -17.83 -2.18
C ASP A 285 22.51 -16.74 -2.25
N ARG A 286 22.12 -15.47 -2.01
CA ARG A 286 23.00 -14.30 -2.07
C ARG A 286 22.50 -13.20 -1.13
N ALA A 287 23.40 -12.31 -0.73
CA ALA A 287 23.12 -11.28 0.28
C ALA A 287 22.36 -10.05 -0.29
N GLU A 288 22.51 -9.75 -1.57
CA GLU A 288 22.01 -8.51 -2.20
C GLU A 288 20.51 -8.28 -1.98
N PRO A 289 19.61 -9.24 -2.22
CA PRO A 289 18.18 -9.03 -2.00
C PRO A 289 17.83 -8.71 -0.52
N LEU A 290 18.58 -9.31 0.41
CA LEU A 290 18.40 -9.03 1.83
C LEU A 290 18.86 -7.63 2.19
N ILE A 291 19.98 -7.19 1.64
CA ILE A 291 20.50 -5.83 1.83
C ILE A 291 19.50 -4.81 1.27
N GLU A 292 18.98 -5.02 0.06
CA GLU A 292 17.94 -4.17 -0.54
C GLU A 292 16.68 -4.10 0.36
N TYR A 293 16.25 -5.23 0.90
CA TYR A 293 15.15 -5.28 1.85
C TYR A 293 15.44 -4.45 3.11
N ILE A 294 16.61 -4.64 3.73
CA ILE A 294 17.01 -3.92 4.94
C ILE A 294 17.06 -2.41 4.68
N LEU A 295 17.68 -1.98 3.58
CA LEU A 295 17.73 -0.57 3.20
C LEU A 295 16.35 0.03 2.92
N SER A 296 15.39 -0.79 2.49
CA SER A 296 14.00 -0.39 2.25
C SER A 296 13.17 -0.20 3.53
N CYS A 297 13.68 -0.58 4.69
CA CYS A 297 12.97 -0.46 5.96
C CYS A 297 12.85 1.00 6.43
N HIS A 298 11.87 1.29 7.30
CA HIS A 298 11.53 2.65 7.76
C HIS A 298 12.17 3.02 9.11
N GLY A 299 13.29 2.39 9.44
CA GLY A 299 14.03 2.65 10.66
C GLY A 299 15.19 3.62 10.48
N ASN A 300 16.23 3.42 11.29
CA ASN A 300 17.45 4.22 11.28
C ASN A 300 18.64 3.51 10.57
N GLN A 301 18.39 2.38 9.91
CA GLN A 301 19.43 1.53 9.33
C GLN A 301 20.34 2.28 8.35
N ASN A 302 19.78 3.21 7.56
CA ASN A 302 20.54 3.97 6.57
C ASN A 302 21.66 4.82 7.22
N GLN A 303 21.46 5.31 8.46
CA GLN A 303 22.46 6.08 9.20
C GLN A 303 23.72 5.26 9.56
N TYR A 304 23.55 3.94 9.70
CA TYR A 304 24.60 3.05 10.20
C TYR A 304 25.16 2.09 9.13
N LEU A 305 24.43 1.87 8.03
CA LEU A 305 24.80 0.90 7.00
C LEU A 305 25.36 1.54 5.72
N LEU A 306 24.97 2.78 5.36
CA LEU A 306 25.34 3.40 4.07
C LEU A 306 26.85 3.41 3.82
N ASP A 307 27.68 3.70 4.85
CA ASP A 307 29.14 3.72 4.73
C ASP A 307 29.82 2.37 5.07
N ARG A 308 29.06 1.40 5.57
CA ARG A 308 29.55 0.12 6.09
C ARG A 308 28.89 -1.11 5.46
N TYR A 309 28.13 -0.94 4.38
CA TYR A 309 27.39 -2.05 3.80
C TYR A 309 28.30 -3.17 3.29
N LYS A 310 29.56 -2.86 2.90
CA LYS A 310 30.57 -3.85 2.50
C LYS A 310 30.99 -4.75 3.66
N ASP A 311 31.00 -4.21 4.86
CA ASP A 311 31.32 -4.97 6.08
C ASP A 311 30.11 -5.79 6.55
N PHE A 312 28.90 -5.37 6.18
CA PHE A 312 27.66 -6.07 6.48
C PHE A 312 27.38 -7.24 5.52
N ARG A 313 27.87 -7.19 4.28
CA ARG A 313 27.77 -8.23 3.27
C ARG A 313 28.58 -9.48 3.64
#